data_74653816eb64bff87d5163d89d409aa5
#
_entry.id   74653816eb64bff87d5163d89d409aa5
#
_cell.length_a   1.000
_cell.length_b   1.000
_cell.length_c   1.000
_cell.angle_alpha   90.00
_cell.angle_beta   90.00
_cell.angle_gamma   90.00
#
_symmetry.space_group_name_H-M   'P 1'
#
loop_
_entity.id
_entity.type
_entity.pdbx_description
1 polymer ?
#
loop_
_entity_poly.entity_id
_entity_poly.type
_entity_poly.pdbx_seq_one_letter_code
_entity_poly.pdbx_strand_id
1 'polypeptide(L)'
;HRVSRRQRQMCIRDSLEGQLMSKEKFERTKPHVNVGTIGHVDHGKTTLTAAICTTLSKVYGGEAKDFASIDNAPEERERGITIATSHVEYDTPTRHYAHVDCPGHADYVKNMITGAAQMDGGILVVAATDGPMPQTREHILLGRQVGIPYIIVFMNKCDMVDDEELLELVEMEVRELLSEYDFPGDDLPVIQGSALGALNGEEQWEAKIVELAEALDNYIPCLLYTSPSPRDVVP
;
A
#
# COMPACT_ATOMS: atom_id res chain seq x y z
N HIS A 1 22.45 -32.07 41.96
CA HIS A 1 22.06 -30.66 42.09
C HIS A 1 20.67 -30.57 42.69
N ARG A 2 20.53 -30.29 43.99
CA ARG A 2 19.24 -30.00 44.64
C ARG A 2 18.93 -28.52 44.41
N VAL A 3 18.00 -28.24 43.51
CA VAL A 3 17.40 -26.91 43.36
C VAL A 3 16.63 -26.60 44.64
N SER A 4 16.93 -25.48 45.29
CA SER A 4 16.34 -25.13 46.57
C SER A 4 14.83 -24.90 46.42
N ARG A 5 14.06 -25.18 47.52
CA ARG A 5 12.60 -24.98 47.53
C ARG A 5 12.21 -23.53 47.16
N ARG A 6 13.06 -22.55 47.47
CA ARG A 6 12.85 -21.14 47.12
C ARG A 6 12.92 -20.89 45.60
N GLN A 7 13.84 -21.55 44.89
CA GLN A 7 13.95 -21.42 43.46
C GLN A 7 12.77 -22.07 42.72
N ARG A 8 12.23 -23.19 43.23
CA ARG A 8 11.01 -23.78 42.69
C ARG A 8 9.76 -22.89 42.87
N GLN A 9 9.64 -22.21 44.01
CA GLN A 9 8.52 -21.28 44.24
C GLN A 9 8.63 -20.02 43.37
N MET A 10 9.85 -19.52 43.12
CA MET A 10 10.05 -18.41 42.19
C MET A 10 9.67 -18.76 40.75
N CYS A 11 10.11 -19.92 40.23
CA CYS A 11 9.76 -20.37 38.91
C CYS A 11 8.25 -20.62 38.71
N ILE A 12 7.55 -21.07 39.76
CA ILE A 12 6.09 -21.28 39.71
C ILE A 12 5.35 -19.92 39.72
N ARG A 13 5.88 -18.94 40.46
CA ARG A 13 5.27 -17.60 40.55
C ARG A 13 5.43 -16.84 39.25
N ASP A 14 6.61 -16.88 38.61
CA ASP A 14 6.84 -16.30 37.30
C ASP A 14 5.99 -16.95 36.20
N SER A 15 5.72 -18.26 36.29
CA SER A 15 4.85 -18.93 35.31
C SER A 15 3.36 -18.61 35.52
N LEU A 16 2.93 -18.26 36.75
CA LEU A 16 1.56 -17.85 37.03
C LEU A 16 1.30 -16.37 36.70
N GLU A 17 2.30 -15.49 36.88
CA GLU A 17 2.21 -14.09 36.45
C GLU A 17 2.26 -13.96 34.91
N GLY A 18 2.96 -14.86 34.20
CA GLY A 18 2.97 -14.94 32.73
C GLY A 18 1.66 -15.40 32.11
N GLN A 19 0.76 -16.06 32.89
CA GLN A 19 -0.56 -16.49 32.37
C GLN A 19 -1.66 -15.42 32.50
N LEU A 20 -1.42 -14.32 33.20
CA LEU A 20 -2.40 -13.24 33.37
C LEU A 20 -2.28 -12.12 32.33
N MET A 21 -1.28 -12.17 31.45
CA MET A 21 -1.28 -11.40 30.21
C MET A 21 -1.95 -12.25 29.10
N SER A 22 -3.25 -12.40 29.17
CA SER A 22 -4.03 -12.80 27.99
C SER A 22 -3.84 -11.68 26.97
N LYS A 23 -3.03 -11.92 25.93
CA LYS A 23 -3.08 -11.08 24.73
C LYS A 23 -4.54 -10.97 24.37
N GLU A 24 -5.09 -9.78 24.40
CA GLU A 24 -6.43 -9.52 23.87
C GLU A 24 -6.48 -10.16 22.49
N LYS A 25 -7.45 -11.03 22.30
CA LYS A 25 -7.62 -11.73 21.04
C LYS A 25 -8.05 -10.67 20.05
N PHE A 26 -7.16 -10.27 19.16
CA PHE A 26 -7.48 -9.32 18.11
C PHE A 26 -8.58 -9.93 17.23
N GLU A 27 -9.80 -9.48 17.41
CA GLU A 27 -10.93 -9.88 16.57
C GLU A 27 -10.90 -9.03 15.31
N ARG A 28 -10.58 -9.64 14.18
CA ARG A 28 -10.65 -9.00 12.87
C ARG A 28 -12.10 -8.75 12.53
N THR A 29 -12.55 -7.52 12.66
CA THR A 29 -13.93 -7.12 12.34
C THR A 29 -14.13 -6.84 10.86
N LYS A 30 -13.06 -6.50 10.12
CA LYS A 30 -13.08 -6.21 8.68
C LYS A 30 -12.15 -7.16 7.90
N PRO A 31 -12.48 -7.47 6.64
CA PRO A 31 -11.57 -8.16 5.74
C PRO A 31 -10.27 -7.39 5.57
N HIS A 32 -9.15 -8.10 5.56
CA HIS A 32 -7.82 -7.52 5.41
C HIS A 32 -7.33 -7.71 3.97
N VAL A 33 -6.81 -6.63 3.37
CA VAL A 33 -6.26 -6.62 2.00
C VAL A 33 -4.90 -5.92 2.03
N ASN A 34 -3.91 -6.53 1.38
CA ASN A 34 -2.59 -5.94 1.21
C ASN A 34 -2.52 -5.23 -0.13
N VAL A 35 -2.25 -3.95 -0.12
CA VAL A 35 -2.03 -3.15 -1.33
C VAL A 35 -0.68 -2.48 -1.28
N GLY A 36 -0.21 -1.97 -2.40
CA GLY A 36 1.01 -1.17 -2.35
C GLY A 36 1.20 -0.32 -3.58
N THR A 37 2.03 0.72 -3.43
CA THR A 37 2.39 1.64 -4.50
C THR A 37 3.61 1.16 -5.26
N ILE A 38 3.51 1.14 -6.59
CA ILE A 38 4.58 0.86 -7.54
C ILE A 38 4.65 1.97 -8.59
N GLY A 39 5.78 2.12 -9.24
CA GLY A 39 5.96 3.13 -10.30
C GLY A 39 7.32 3.80 -10.23
N HIS A 40 7.57 4.72 -11.15
CA HIS A 40 8.84 5.41 -11.30
C HIS A 40 9.21 6.27 -10.08
N VAL A 41 10.52 6.54 -9.91
CA VAL A 41 11.00 7.52 -8.93
C VAL A 41 10.41 8.90 -9.25
N ASP A 42 10.17 9.73 -8.24
CA ASP A 42 9.60 11.09 -8.36
C ASP A 42 8.16 11.19 -8.92
N HIS A 43 7.48 10.07 -9.19
CA HIS A 43 6.06 10.08 -9.53
C HIS A 43 5.14 10.31 -8.33
N GLY A 44 5.68 10.41 -7.10
CA GLY A 44 4.95 10.78 -5.90
C GLY A 44 4.25 9.61 -5.19
N LYS A 45 4.84 8.40 -5.21
CA LYS A 45 4.31 7.20 -4.51
C LYS A 45 4.14 7.43 -3.01
N THR A 46 5.22 7.84 -2.34
CA THR A 46 5.21 8.12 -0.88
C THR A 46 4.28 9.28 -0.54
N THR A 47 4.22 10.30 -1.41
CA THR A 47 3.27 11.42 -1.27
C THR A 47 1.82 10.93 -1.36
N LEU A 48 1.52 10.02 -2.30
CA LEU A 48 0.20 9.41 -2.42
C LEU A 48 -0.14 8.57 -1.19
N THR A 49 0.80 7.77 -0.69
CA THR A 49 0.61 6.96 0.51
C THR A 49 0.27 7.84 1.72
N ALA A 50 0.98 8.96 1.90
CA ALA A 50 0.68 9.94 2.94
C ALA A 50 -0.68 10.61 2.73
N ALA A 51 -1.03 10.97 1.49
CA ALA A 51 -2.33 11.56 1.15
C ALA A 51 -3.49 10.60 1.47
N ILE A 52 -3.35 9.31 1.13
CA ILE A 52 -4.35 8.29 1.46
C ILE A 52 -4.54 8.21 2.98
N CYS A 53 -3.47 8.06 3.75
CA CYS A 53 -3.54 7.96 5.21
C CYS A 53 -4.19 9.19 5.83
N THR A 54 -3.81 10.40 5.40
CA THR A 54 -4.33 11.65 5.93
C THR A 54 -5.80 11.85 5.57
N THR A 55 -6.17 11.66 4.31
CA THR A 55 -7.55 11.87 3.84
C THR A 55 -8.50 10.84 4.43
N LEU A 56 -8.14 9.55 4.42
CA LEU A 56 -9.02 8.51 4.96
C LEU A 56 -9.15 8.61 6.49
N SER A 57 -8.11 9.04 7.21
CA SER A 57 -8.23 9.28 8.65
C SER A 57 -9.15 10.47 8.98
N LYS A 58 -9.20 11.50 8.13
CA LYS A 58 -10.16 12.61 8.27
C LYS A 58 -11.60 12.15 8.01
N VAL A 59 -11.81 11.33 6.98
CA VAL A 59 -13.15 10.94 6.51
C VAL A 59 -13.73 9.79 7.37
N TYR A 60 -12.93 8.78 7.68
CA TYR A 60 -13.40 7.55 8.34
C TYR A 60 -12.91 7.40 9.79
N GLY A 61 -12.04 8.29 10.25
CA GLY A 61 -11.38 8.22 11.55
C GLY A 61 -10.16 7.28 11.51
N GLY A 62 -9.27 7.43 12.47
CA GLY A 62 -8.04 6.67 12.58
C GLY A 62 -6.83 7.56 12.87
N GLU A 63 -5.66 6.95 13.00
CA GLU A 63 -4.42 7.70 13.18
C GLU A 63 -3.85 8.09 11.81
N ALA A 64 -3.72 9.40 11.56
CA ALA A 64 -3.01 9.90 10.39
C ALA A 64 -1.51 9.68 10.57
N LYS A 65 -0.86 9.03 9.60
CA LYS A 65 0.61 8.98 9.53
C LYS A 65 1.12 10.09 8.61
N ASP A 66 1.98 10.94 9.14
CA ASP A 66 2.65 12.01 8.40
C ASP A 66 3.66 11.44 7.41
N PHE A 67 3.88 12.15 6.29
CA PHE A 67 4.91 11.85 5.29
C PHE A 67 6.28 11.57 5.95
N ALA A 68 6.68 12.40 6.93
CA ALA A 68 7.94 12.24 7.66
C ALA A 68 8.03 10.95 8.51
N SER A 69 6.90 10.28 8.76
CA SER A 69 6.86 9.00 9.48
C SER A 69 6.93 7.79 8.55
N ILE A 70 6.69 8.00 7.25
CA ILE A 70 6.75 6.96 6.23
C ILE A 70 8.21 6.78 5.78
N ASP A 71 8.88 7.85 5.34
CA ASP A 71 10.31 7.84 5.00
C ASP A 71 11.15 8.18 6.25
N ASN A 72 11.46 7.15 7.05
CA ASN A 72 12.08 7.34 8.36
C ASN A 72 13.62 7.30 8.33
N ALA A 73 14.24 6.70 7.31
CA ALA A 73 15.68 6.58 7.25
C ALA A 73 16.36 7.93 6.95
N PRO A 74 17.46 8.28 7.65
CA PRO A 74 18.19 9.53 7.38
C PRO A 74 18.63 9.66 5.91
N GLU A 75 19.01 8.54 5.29
CA GLU A 75 19.43 8.51 3.88
C GLU A 75 18.27 8.76 2.91
N GLU A 76 17.06 8.33 3.24
CA GLU A 76 15.85 8.57 2.44
C GLU A 76 15.50 10.05 2.44
N ARG A 77 15.58 10.70 3.61
CA ARG A 77 15.34 12.14 3.74
C ARG A 77 16.37 13.00 3.04
N GLU A 78 17.64 12.58 3.09
CA GLU A 78 18.74 13.32 2.45
C GLU A 78 18.67 13.23 0.92
N ARG A 79 18.29 12.08 0.39
CA ARG A 79 18.20 11.83 -1.05
C ARG A 79 16.82 12.11 -1.65
N GLY A 80 15.77 12.23 -0.82
CA GLY A 80 14.39 12.40 -1.26
C GLY A 80 13.82 11.20 -2.02
N ILE A 81 14.37 9.99 -1.77
CA ILE A 81 13.93 8.75 -2.42
C ILE A 81 13.68 7.66 -1.39
N THR A 82 12.65 6.85 -1.60
CA THR A 82 12.37 5.67 -0.78
C THR A 82 13.36 4.56 -1.08
N ILE A 83 14.03 4.04 -0.06
CA ILE A 83 15.04 2.97 -0.15
C ILE A 83 14.46 1.65 0.36
N ALA A 84 13.86 1.67 1.55
CA ALA A 84 13.24 0.53 2.17
C ALA A 84 11.72 0.54 1.95
N THR A 85 11.09 -0.65 1.97
CA THR A 85 9.63 -0.72 1.96
C THR A 85 9.07 -0.20 3.27
N SER A 86 8.14 0.73 3.22
CA SER A 86 7.41 1.24 4.38
C SER A 86 6.02 0.62 4.45
N HIS A 87 5.53 0.37 5.65
CA HIS A 87 4.22 -0.21 5.89
C HIS A 87 3.33 0.77 6.66
N VAL A 88 2.17 1.04 6.10
CA VAL A 88 1.12 1.83 6.76
C VAL A 88 -0.20 1.09 6.73
N GLU A 89 -1.07 1.39 7.67
CA GLU A 89 -2.40 0.78 7.78
C GLU A 89 -3.46 1.87 7.77
N TYR A 90 -4.55 1.60 7.08
CA TYR A 90 -5.72 2.47 7.07
C TYR A 90 -7.00 1.67 6.85
N ASP A 91 -8.10 2.27 7.26
CA ASP A 91 -9.42 1.65 7.18
C ASP A 91 -10.32 2.37 6.18
N THR A 92 -11.08 1.58 5.44
CA THR A 92 -12.30 2.04 4.75
C THR A 92 -13.53 1.56 5.53
N PRO A 93 -14.74 1.99 5.19
CA PRO A 93 -15.95 1.46 5.82
C PRO A 93 -16.07 -0.07 5.73
N THR A 94 -15.56 -0.65 4.64
CA THR A 94 -15.74 -2.08 4.30
C THR A 94 -14.52 -2.94 4.59
N ARG A 95 -13.30 -2.38 4.58
CA ARG A 95 -12.03 -3.13 4.63
C ARG A 95 -10.97 -2.47 5.48
N HIS A 96 -10.02 -3.29 5.90
CA HIS A 96 -8.75 -2.88 6.51
C HIS A 96 -7.61 -3.14 5.53
N TYR A 97 -6.83 -2.09 5.23
CA TYR A 97 -5.73 -2.16 4.28
C TYR A 97 -4.37 -2.09 4.98
N ALA A 98 -3.49 -3.03 4.64
CA ALA A 98 -2.07 -2.87 4.86
C ALA A 98 -1.43 -2.39 3.55
N HIS A 99 -0.85 -1.21 3.58
CA HIS A 99 -0.27 -0.57 2.42
C HIS A 99 1.26 -0.61 2.49
N VAL A 100 1.86 -1.08 1.41
CA VAL A 100 3.32 -1.18 1.26
C VAL A 100 3.79 -0.13 0.28
N ASP A 101 4.55 0.85 0.76
CA ASP A 101 5.21 1.81 -0.13
C ASP A 101 6.51 1.22 -0.66
N CYS A 102 6.60 1.05 -1.97
CA CYS A 102 7.74 0.44 -2.64
C CYS A 102 8.72 1.48 -3.19
N PRO A 103 10.04 1.22 -3.09
CA PRO A 103 11.04 2.07 -3.71
C PRO A 103 10.86 2.09 -5.24
N GLY A 104 11.09 3.27 -5.85
CA GLY A 104 10.99 3.45 -7.30
C GLY A 104 12.31 3.30 -8.04
N HIS A 105 13.44 3.37 -7.36
CA HIS A 105 14.76 3.40 -7.98
C HIS A 105 15.26 1.99 -8.34
N ALA A 106 15.89 1.84 -9.51
CA ALA A 106 16.39 0.57 -10.03
C ALA A 106 17.36 -0.16 -9.09
N ASP A 107 18.16 0.56 -8.29
CA ASP A 107 19.09 -0.03 -7.32
C ASP A 107 18.39 -0.82 -6.21
N TYR A 108 17.11 -0.53 -5.95
CA TYR A 108 16.32 -1.11 -4.86
C TYR A 108 15.25 -2.11 -5.32
N VAL A 109 15.36 -2.63 -6.54
CA VAL A 109 14.45 -3.62 -7.13
C VAL A 109 14.21 -4.84 -6.22
N LYS A 110 15.22 -5.28 -5.46
CA LYS A 110 15.05 -6.39 -4.50
C LYS A 110 14.02 -6.08 -3.41
N ASN A 111 14.05 -4.85 -2.88
CA ASN A 111 13.11 -4.40 -1.86
C ASN A 111 11.69 -4.27 -2.46
N MET A 112 11.61 -3.76 -3.70
CA MET A 112 10.35 -3.70 -4.45
C MET A 112 9.74 -5.10 -4.65
N ILE A 113 10.52 -6.09 -5.09
CA ILE A 113 10.05 -7.48 -5.28
C ILE A 113 9.55 -8.07 -3.96
N THR A 114 10.27 -7.83 -2.86
CA THR A 114 9.88 -8.35 -1.54
C THR A 114 8.55 -7.74 -1.05
N GLY A 115 8.35 -6.44 -1.29
CA GLY A 115 7.09 -5.77 -0.99
C GLY A 115 5.95 -6.24 -1.89
N ALA A 116 6.21 -6.29 -3.19
CA ALA A 116 5.22 -6.68 -4.21
C ALA A 116 4.71 -8.12 -4.03
N ALA A 117 5.55 -9.04 -3.55
CA ALA A 117 5.17 -10.43 -3.29
C ALA A 117 4.11 -10.61 -2.19
N GLN A 118 3.83 -9.56 -1.41
CA GLN A 118 2.87 -9.59 -0.32
C GLN A 118 1.55 -8.89 -0.67
N MET A 119 1.43 -8.37 -1.90
CA MET A 119 0.30 -7.56 -2.33
C MET A 119 -0.81 -8.39 -2.97
N ASP A 120 -2.05 -8.13 -2.55
CA ASP A 120 -3.27 -8.62 -3.21
C ASP A 120 -3.68 -7.71 -4.38
N GLY A 121 -3.19 -6.47 -4.39
CA GLY A 121 -3.36 -5.50 -5.47
C GLY A 121 -2.30 -4.40 -5.44
N GLY A 122 -1.99 -3.84 -6.60
CA GLY A 122 -1.03 -2.76 -6.77
C GLY A 122 -1.68 -1.45 -7.22
N ILE A 123 -1.18 -0.33 -6.72
CA ILE A 123 -1.48 1.01 -7.22
C ILE A 123 -0.31 1.47 -8.06
N LEU A 124 -0.48 1.51 -9.37
CA LEU A 124 0.52 2.04 -10.28
C LEU A 124 0.42 3.56 -10.31
N VAL A 125 1.47 4.23 -9.83
CA VAL A 125 1.53 5.69 -9.81
C VAL A 125 2.32 6.19 -11.01
N VAL A 126 1.66 7.00 -11.84
CA VAL A 126 2.25 7.61 -13.03
C VAL A 126 2.05 9.13 -12.95
N ALA A 127 3.10 9.92 -13.13
CA ALA A 127 2.95 11.37 -13.21
C ALA A 127 2.36 11.76 -14.57
N ALA A 128 1.31 12.57 -14.58
CA ALA A 128 0.68 13.06 -15.79
C ALA A 128 1.62 13.93 -16.65
N THR A 129 2.62 14.56 -16.02
CA THR A 129 3.63 15.40 -16.67
C THR A 129 4.63 14.60 -17.49
N ASP A 130 4.94 13.37 -17.06
CA ASP A 130 6.07 12.60 -17.61
C ASP A 130 5.60 11.33 -18.36
N GLY A 131 4.37 10.88 -18.07
CA GLY A 131 3.84 9.64 -18.61
C GLY A 131 4.55 8.38 -18.09
N PRO A 132 4.37 7.22 -18.76
CA PRO A 132 5.02 5.98 -18.38
C PRO A 132 6.51 5.98 -18.70
N MET A 133 7.34 6.01 -17.65
CA MET A 133 8.80 6.03 -17.71
C MET A 133 9.38 4.60 -17.72
N PRO A 134 10.69 4.41 -18.05
CA PRO A 134 11.29 3.07 -18.14
C PRO A 134 11.11 2.20 -16.90
N GLN A 135 11.26 2.78 -15.70
CA GLN A 135 11.05 2.05 -14.44
C GLN A 135 9.58 1.67 -14.21
N THR A 136 8.63 2.43 -14.78
CA THR A 136 7.20 2.05 -14.77
C THR A 136 7.01 0.71 -15.46
N ARG A 137 7.63 0.52 -16.64
CA ARG A 137 7.60 -0.74 -17.40
C ARG A 137 8.24 -1.89 -16.62
N GLU A 138 9.39 -1.65 -16.01
CA GLU A 138 10.08 -2.64 -15.18
C GLU A 138 9.22 -3.07 -13.99
N HIS A 139 8.57 -2.13 -13.31
CA HIS A 139 7.71 -2.41 -12.15
C HIS A 139 6.44 -3.18 -12.54
N ILE A 140 5.84 -2.90 -13.69
CA ILE A 140 4.69 -3.66 -14.20
C ILE A 140 5.12 -5.10 -14.50
N LEU A 141 6.23 -5.28 -15.21
CA LEU A 141 6.79 -6.60 -15.52
C LEU A 141 7.09 -7.40 -14.24
N LEU A 142 7.75 -6.77 -13.28
CA LEU A 142 8.08 -7.41 -12.00
C LEU A 142 6.82 -7.73 -11.20
N GLY A 143 5.85 -6.83 -11.14
CA GLY A 143 4.55 -7.06 -10.53
C GLY A 143 3.84 -8.27 -11.11
N ARG A 144 3.87 -8.42 -12.45
CA ARG A 144 3.33 -9.58 -13.13
C ARG A 144 4.07 -10.88 -12.77
N GLN A 145 5.40 -10.84 -12.74
CA GLN A 145 6.23 -12.01 -12.40
C GLN A 145 6.06 -12.45 -10.95
N VAL A 146 5.89 -11.51 -10.04
CA VAL A 146 5.65 -11.78 -8.61
C VAL A 146 4.23 -12.26 -8.37
N GLY A 147 3.31 -11.99 -9.29
CA GLY A 147 1.95 -12.48 -9.27
C GLY A 147 0.94 -11.52 -8.65
N ILE A 148 1.15 -10.20 -8.74
CA ILE A 148 0.12 -9.22 -8.38
C ILE A 148 -1.08 -9.42 -9.32
N PRO A 149 -2.26 -9.76 -8.79
CA PRO A 149 -3.40 -10.13 -9.63
C PRO A 149 -4.17 -8.91 -10.16
N TYR A 150 -4.16 -7.80 -9.42
CA TYR A 150 -4.96 -6.62 -9.74
C TYR A 150 -4.10 -5.35 -9.68
N ILE A 151 -4.26 -4.47 -10.67
CA ILE A 151 -3.60 -3.16 -10.71
C ILE A 151 -4.66 -2.07 -10.90
N ILE A 152 -4.55 -1.00 -10.12
CA ILE A 152 -5.28 0.25 -10.29
C ILE A 152 -4.28 1.33 -10.65
N VAL A 153 -4.63 2.23 -11.55
CA VAL A 153 -3.76 3.33 -11.95
C VAL A 153 -4.16 4.60 -11.23
N PHE A 154 -3.19 5.28 -10.65
CA PHE A 154 -3.34 6.64 -10.16
C PHE A 154 -2.45 7.59 -10.97
N MET A 155 -3.07 8.42 -11.80
CA MET A 155 -2.39 9.50 -12.52
C MET A 155 -2.19 10.68 -11.57
N ASN A 156 -0.95 10.87 -11.15
CA ASN A 156 -0.57 11.90 -10.20
C ASN A 156 -0.12 13.19 -10.89
N LYS A 157 -0.05 14.28 -10.14
CA LYS A 157 0.39 15.62 -10.61
C LYS A 157 -0.52 16.22 -11.71
N CYS A 158 -1.80 15.87 -11.72
CA CYS A 158 -2.76 16.44 -12.66
C CYS A 158 -2.99 17.94 -12.44
N ASP A 159 -2.63 18.46 -11.26
CA ASP A 159 -2.62 19.89 -10.95
C ASP A 159 -1.61 20.71 -11.76
N MET A 160 -0.62 20.04 -12.36
CA MET A 160 0.42 20.67 -13.19
C MET A 160 0.12 20.62 -14.68
N VAL A 161 -0.96 19.99 -15.09
CA VAL A 161 -1.34 19.78 -16.49
C VAL A 161 -2.70 20.42 -16.74
N ASP A 162 -2.74 21.47 -17.53
CA ASP A 162 -3.96 22.19 -17.90
C ASP A 162 -4.63 21.63 -19.17
N ASP A 163 -3.96 20.71 -19.87
CA ASP A 163 -4.40 20.18 -21.14
C ASP A 163 -5.05 18.78 -20.96
N GLU A 164 -6.36 18.72 -21.15
CA GLU A 164 -7.14 17.47 -21.06
C GLU A 164 -6.72 16.46 -22.13
N GLU A 165 -6.32 16.90 -23.33
CA GLU A 165 -5.88 16.00 -24.41
C GLU A 165 -4.58 15.26 -24.01
N LEU A 166 -3.71 15.94 -23.27
CA LEU A 166 -2.48 15.32 -22.77
C LEU A 166 -2.78 14.28 -21.68
N LEU A 167 -3.75 14.54 -20.81
CA LEU A 167 -4.17 13.57 -19.79
C LEU A 167 -4.76 12.31 -20.42
N GLU A 168 -5.61 12.47 -21.45
CA GLU A 168 -6.17 11.33 -22.20
C GLU A 168 -5.08 10.53 -22.92
N LEU A 169 -4.09 11.20 -23.49
CA LEU A 169 -2.97 10.54 -24.18
C LEU A 169 -2.13 9.71 -23.22
N VAL A 170 -1.78 10.26 -22.07
CA VAL A 170 -1.04 9.53 -21.02
C VAL A 170 -1.85 8.35 -20.50
N GLU A 171 -3.16 8.52 -20.32
CA GLU A 171 -4.04 7.41 -19.93
C GLU A 171 -4.04 6.28 -20.96
N MET A 172 -4.14 6.61 -22.26
CA MET A 172 -4.08 5.62 -23.32
C MET A 172 -2.74 4.87 -23.35
N GLU A 173 -1.62 5.59 -23.20
CA GLU A 173 -0.29 4.96 -23.15
C GLU A 173 -0.15 3.99 -21.97
N VAL A 174 -0.68 4.35 -20.80
CA VAL A 174 -0.64 3.50 -19.59
C VAL A 174 -1.53 2.25 -19.80
N ARG A 175 -2.71 2.39 -20.40
CA ARG A 175 -3.62 1.27 -20.71
C ARG A 175 -3.00 0.32 -21.71
N GLU A 176 -2.39 0.84 -22.79
CA GLU A 176 -1.68 0.05 -23.79
C GLU A 176 -0.51 -0.71 -23.15
N LEU A 177 0.28 -0.02 -22.32
CA LEU A 177 1.40 -0.61 -21.62
C LEU A 177 0.95 -1.75 -20.69
N LEU A 178 -0.12 -1.58 -19.93
CA LEU A 178 -0.63 -2.63 -19.04
C LEU A 178 -1.16 -3.83 -19.83
N SER A 179 -1.79 -3.58 -20.98
CA SER A 179 -2.24 -4.64 -21.89
C SER A 179 -1.08 -5.44 -22.49
N GLU A 180 0.05 -4.79 -22.77
CA GLU A 180 1.29 -5.45 -23.25
C GLU A 180 1.82 -6.48 -22.22
N TYR A 181 1.60 -6.23 -20.93
CA TYR A 181 2.02 -7.11 -19.83
C TYR A 181 0.91 -8.03 -19.28
N ASP A 182 -0.11 -8.32 -20.08
CA ASP A 182 -1.23 -9.21 -19.74
C ASP A 182 -2.10 -8.75 -18.54
N PHE A 183 -2.18 -7.45 -18.28
CA PHE A 183 -3.21 -6.87 -17.42
C PHE A 183 -4.41 -6.40 -18.25
N PRO A 184 -5.64 -6.37 -17.71
CA PRO A 184 -6.82 -5.93 -18.43
C PRO A 184 -6.85 -4.41 -18.60
N GLY A 185 -5.97 -3.85 -19.45
CA GLY A 185 -5.74 -2.41 -19.59
C GLY A 185 -6.99 -1.58 -19.88
N ASP A 186 -7.97 -2.15 -20.61
CA ASP A 186 -9.21 -1.45 -20.95
C ASP A 186 -10.19 -1.36 -19.77
N ASP A 187 -10.23 -2.39 -18.91
CA ASP A 187 -11.22 -2.52 -17.84
C ASP A 187 -10.74 -2.01 -16.47
N LEU A 188 -9.43 -1.70 -16.34
CA LEU A 188 -8.88 -1.27 -15.06
C LEU A 188 -9.26 0.18 -14.69
N PRO A 189 -9.48 0.48 -13.41
CA PRO A 189 -9.73 1.83 -12.95
C PRO A 189 -8.50 2.74 -13.13
N VAL A 190 -8.70 3.92 -13.71
CA VAL A 190 -7.70 4.99 -13.79
C VAL A 190 -8.26 6.20 -13.08
N ILE A 191 -7.60 6.64 -12.01
CA ILE A 191 -7.99 7.81 -11.23
C ILE A 191 -6.99 8.92 -11.48
N GLN A 192 -7.48 10.07 -11.90
CA GLN A 192 -6.70 11.30 -12.13
C GLN A 192 -6.74 12.16 -10.89
N GLY A 193 -5.57 12.60 -10.38
CA GLY A 193 -5.52 13.38 -9.15
C GLY A 193 -4.19 14.04 -8.88
N SER A 194 -4.13 14.75 -7.75
CA SER A 194 -2.91 15.32 -7.20
C SER A 194 -2.76 14.90 -5.74
N ALA A 195 -1.75 14.07 -5.46
CA ALA A 195 -1.45 13.65 -4.10
C ALA A 195 -0.99 14.81 -3.23
N LEU A 196 -0.25 15.77 -3.80
CA LEU A 196 0.21 16.96 -3.09
C LEU A 196 -0.95 17.91 -2.78
N GLY A 197 -1.85 18.13 -3.74
CA GLY A 197 -3.06 18.93 -3.54
C GLY A 197 -3.96 18.34 -2.46
N ALA A 198 -4.12 17.02 -2.42
CA ALA A 198 -4.87 16.33 -1.37
C ALA A 198 -4.22 16.50 0.01
N LEU A 199 -2.88 16.41 0.13
CA LEU A 199 -2.15 16.68 1.38
C LEU A 199 -2.31 18.12 1.85
N ASN A 200 -2.39 19.08 0.92
CA ASN A 200 -2.62 20.49 1.23
C ASN A 200 -4.07 20.78 1.65
N GLY A 201 -4.98 19.81 1.56
CA GLY A 201 -6.36 19.91 1.98
C GLY A 201 -7.29 20.51 0.93
N GLU A 202 -6.96 20.41 -0.35
CA GLU A 202 -7.82 20.81 -1.45
C GLU A 202 -8.93 19.77 -1.65
N GLU A 203 -10.18 20.17 -1.41
CA GLU A 203 -11.36 19.28 -1.41
C GLU A 203 -11.51 18.47 -2.71
N GLN A 204 -11.20 19.08 -3.85
CA GLN A 204 -11.28 18.42 -5.15
C GLN A 204 -10.32 17.20 -5.24
N TRP A 205 -9.12 17.33 -4.68
CA TRP A 205 -8.12 16.26 -4.71
C TRP A 205 -8.32 15.26 -3.58
N GLU A 206 -8.81 15.70 -2.42
CA GLU A 206 -9.23 14.78 -1.34
C GLU A 206 -10.37 13.87 -1.84
N ALA A 207 -11.33 14.39 -2.63
CA ALA A 207 -12.38 13.58 -3.25
C ALA A 207 -11.82 12.51 -4.19
N LYS A 208 -10.74 12.79 -4.93
CA LYS A 208 -10.06 11.82 -5.79
C LYS A 208 -9.33 10.71 -5.01
N ILE A 209 -8.83 11.01 -3.82
CA ILE A 209 -8.28 9.98 -2.92
C ILE A 209 -9.39 9.07 -2.38
N VAL A 210 -10.56 9.63 -2.07
CA VAL A 210 -11.72 8.82 -1.66
C VAL A 210 -12.20 7.92 -2.82
N GLU A 211 -12.26 8.46 -4.05
CA GLU A 211 -12.57 7.70 -5.26
C GLU A 211 -11.57 6.54 -5.47
N LEU A 212 -10.27 6.77 -5.22
CA LEU A 212 -9.25 5.71 -5.24
C LEU A 212 -9.55 4.62 -4.21
N ALA A 213 -9.92 5.00 -2.98
CA ALA A 213 -10.27 4.04 -1.93
C ALA A 213 -11.52 3.22 -2.29
N GLU A 214 -12.53 3.84 -2.90
CA GLU A 214 -13.72 3.15 -3.41
C GLU A 214 -13.38 2.20 -4.57
N ALA A 215 -12.47 2.61 -5.45
CA ALA A 215 -11.98 1.75 -6.52
C ALA A 215 -11.24 0.53 -5.97
N LEU A 216 -10.41 0.69 -4.92
CA LEU A 216 -9.74 -0.41 -4.22
C LEU A 216 -10.78 -1.38 -3.61
N ASP A 217 -11.83 -0.85 -2.98
CA ASP A 217 -12.89 -1.66 -2.37
C ASP A 217 -13.70 -2.46 -3.40
N ASN A 218 -13.91 -1.92 -4.60
CA ASN A 218 -14.75 -2.53 -5.63
C ASN A 218 -13.97 -3.43 -6.59
N TYR A 219 -12.75 -3.05 -6.95
CA TYR A 219 -11.98 -3.72 -8.00
C TYR A 219 -11.13 -4.88 -7.47
N ILE A 220 -10.54 -4.74 -6.28
CA ILE A 220 -9.75 -5.81 -5.68
C ILE A 220 -10.70 -6.74 -4.91
N PRO A 221 -10.89 -8.02 -5.33
CA PRO A 221 -11.73 -8.93 -4.58
C PRO A 221 -11.09 -9.25 -3.22
N CYS A 222 -11.91 -9.27 -2.17
CA CYS A 222 -11.44 -9.80 -0.90
C CYS A 222 -11.22 -11.31 -1.04
N LEU A 223 -9.97 -11.74 -0.98
CA LEU A 223 -9.64 -13.16 -0.91
C LEU A 223 -10.06 -13.68 0.46
N LEU A 224 -11.27 -14.21 0.55
CA LEU A 224 -11.66 -15.01 1.69
C LEU A 224 -10.81 -16.29 1.66
N TYR A 225 -9.75 -16.33 2.45
CA TYR A 225 -9.01 -17.57 2.71
C TYR A 225 -9.92 -18.50 3.50
N THR A 226 -10.81 -19.18 2.79
CA THR A 226 -11.78 -20.15 3.36
C THR A 226 -11.17 -21.53 3.58
N SER A 227 -9.87 -21.70 3.36
CA SER A 227 -9.19 -22.92 3.76
C SER A 227 -8.93 -22.88 5.25
N PRO A 228 -9.60 -23.72 6.06
CA PRO A 228 -9.24 -23.86 7.47
C PRO A 228 -7.75 -24.25 7.53
N SER A 229 -7.00 -23.52 8.34
CA SER A 229 -5.62 -23.89 8.62
C SER A 229 -5.58 -25.36 9.07
N PRO A 230 -4.57 -26.15 8.69
CA PRO A 230 -4.40 -27.51 9.23
C PRO A 230 -4.38 -27.57 10.77
N ARG A 231 -4.23 -26.41 11.45
CA ARG A 231 -4.32 -26.28 12.92
C ARG A 231 -5.73 -26.11 13.44
N ASP A 232 -6.69 -25.76 12.57
CA ASP A 232 -8.10 -25.55 12.94
C ASP A 232 -8.90 -26.85 12.76
N VAL A 233 -8.29 -27.88 12.19
CA VAL A 233 -8.85 -29.22 12.02
C VAL A 233 -8.29 -30.13 13.14
N VAL A 234 -8.64 -29.83 14.39
CA VAL A 234 -8.43 -30.77 15.51
C VAL A 234 -9.81 -31.25 15.93
N PRO A 235 -10.07 -32.58 15.90
CA PRO A 235 -11.33 -33.15 16.36
C PRO A 235 -11.51 -33.03 17.88
#